data_0252dcef8252aad3539e7552bd9e2dfa
#
_entry.id   0252dcef8252aad3539e7552bd9e2dfa
#
_cell.length_a   1.000
_cell.length_b   1.000
_cell.length_c   1.000
_cell.angle_alpha   90.00
_cell.angle_beta   90.00
_cell.angle_gamma   90.00
#
_symmetry.space_group_name_H-M   'P 1'
#
loop_
_entity.id
_entity.type
_entity.pdbx_description
1 polymer ?
#
loop_
_entity_poly.entity_id
_entity_poly.type
_entity_poly.pdbx_seq_one_letter_code
_entity_poly.pdbx_strand_id
1 'polypeptide(L)'
;MEERYLIIADDFTGANDTGVQLRRRGFPTEVLFCGKPMGADRSIVIDTESRTVHPDHAYEIVSHALEDVDFDSFRYVIKKVDSTMRGNIAAEIKAVDERFKPELMIFAPALPDLKRTTVDGVQCLNGVEICRTELASDPKNPVVEDNLVRMLGRYYEEKVILKRLPDVRSDDLDFTEGRIYVCDADCNDDLKKVLKAVAKTGKKVLYIGTAGLADNLMELERPSLPALGVVASVSTVTNRQMKYCEEAGIKMVKLPMHDILSGKEETEPYLKEVVDSLKAGKDTILLTNTAYDRSELELSFEAGEALGLGPVETGDKVRSIVGRLAMEILEQVKVSGVFLTGGDTALGMLMNIEADGSQILSEIRVGIPLVRVKGGKYEGMKLVTKAGAFGADDAAAFALRKIKEA
;
A
#
# COMPACT_ATOMS: atom_id res chain seq x y z
N MET A 1 4.80 20.96 12.00
CA MET A 1 4.20 21.21 10.69
C MET A 1 3.42 19.96 10.32
N GLU A 2 2.17 20.09 9.89
CA GLU A 2 1.44 18.95 9.34
C GLU A 2 2.19 18.44 8.11
N GLU A 3 2.25 17.11 7.95
CA GLU A 3 2.96 16.45 6.85
C GLU A 3 2.19 16.68 5.55
N ARG A 4 2.63 17.64 4.74
CA ARG A 4 2.03 18.00 3.46
C ARG A 4 2.95 17.68 2.30
N TYR A 5 2.37 17.25 1.20
CA TYR A 5 3.04 16.87 -0.03
C TYR A 5 2.70 17.87 -1.13
N LEU A 6 3.70 18.27 -1.88
CA LEU A 6 3.54 18.88 -3.19
C LEU A 6 3.99 17.87 -4.25
N ILE A 7 3.10 17.52 -5.15
CA ILE A 7 3.39 16.61 -6.27
C ILE A 7 3.21 17.39 -7.56
N ILE A 8 4.20 17.36 -8.45
CA ILE A 8 4.16 17.96 -9.78
C ILE A 8 4.08 16.82 -10.79
N ALA A 9 2.95 16.66 -11.44
CA ALA A 9 2.66 15.61 -12.42
C ALA A 9 2.61 16.20 -13.83
N ASP A 10 2.97 15.39 -14.81
CA ASP A 10 3.04 15.76 -16.22
C ASP A 10 1.74 15.46 -16.99
N ASP A 11 0.81 14.70 -16.38
CA ASP A 11 -0.50 14.39 -16.95
C ASP A 11 -1.57 14.18 -15.88
N PHE A 12 -2.83 14.33 -16.27
CA PHE A 12 -4.01 14.20 -15.43
C PHE A 12 -4.14 12.82 -14.75
N THR A 13 -3.88 11.75 -15.50
CA THR A 13 -4.00 10.39 -14.97
C THR A 13 -2.97 10.14 -13.87
N GLY A 14 -1.72 10.53 -14.09
CA GLY A 14 -0.65 10.40 -13.10
C GLY A 14 -0.86 11.29 -11.87
N ALA A 15 -1.43 12.49 -12.06
CA ALA A 15 -1.80 13.39 -10.97
C ALA A 15 -2.83 12.75 -10.04
N ASN A 16 -3.92 12.21 -10.61
CA ASN A 16 -4.97 11.57 -9.82
C ASN A 16 -4.52 10.24 -9.21
N ASP A 17 -3.77 9.41 -9.94
CA ASP A 17 -3.24 8.15 -9.44
C ASP A 17 -2.37 8.35 -8.19
N THR A 18 -1.48 9.35 -8.22
CA THR A 18 -0.63 9.66 -7.07
C THR A 18 -1.40 10.39 -5.96
N GLY A 19 -2.32 11.28 -6.31
CA GLY A 19 -3.18 12.00 -5.36
C GLY A 19 -4.07 11.07 -4.56
N VAL A 20 -4.59 9.99 -5.17
CA VAL A 20 -5.42 9.01 -4.47
C VAL A 20 -4.62 8.22 -3.43
N GLN A 21 -3.31 8.00 -3.62
CA GLN A 21 -2.47 7.35 -2.60
C GLN A 21 -2.35 8.21 -1.35
N LEU A 22 -2.17 9.53 -1.49
CA LEU A 22 -2.21 10.47 -0.37
C LEU A 22 -3.55 10.39 0.37
N ARG A 23 -4.66 10.43 -0.38
CA ARG A 23 -6.00 10.39 0.21
C ARG A 23 -6.28 9.11 0.97
N ARG A 24 -5.81 7.96 0.44
CA ARG A 24 -5.93 6.65 1.10
C ARG A 24 -5.21 6.58 2.45
N ARG A 25 -4.14 7.39 2.62
CA ARG A 25 -3.38 7.48 3.87
C ARG A 25 -3.85 8.60 4.80
N GLY A 26 -5.00 9.22 4.50
CA GLY A 26 -5.61 10.26 5.33
C GLY A 26 -5.03 11.65 5.16
N PHE A 27 -4.25 11.90 4.10
CA PHE A 27 -3.81 13.25 3.76
C PHE A 27 -4.91 13.95 2.93
N PRO A 28 -5.50 15.07 3.41
CA PRO A 28 -6.35 15.89 2.57
C PRO A 28 -5.57 16.32 1.33
N THR A 29 -6.12 16.07 0.13
CA THR A 29 -5.39 16.26 -1.12
C THR A 29 -6.31 16.87 -2.18
N GLU A 30 -5.79 17.86 -2.92
CA GLU A 30 -6.41 18.44 -4.09
C GLU A 30 -5.52 18.31 -5.32
N VAL A 31 -6.14 18.13 -6.49
CA VAL A 31 -5.46 18.17 -7.79
C VAL A 31 -5.82 19.50 -8.44
N LEU A 32 -4.81 20.28 -8.83
CA LEU A 32 -4.95 21.59 -9.45
C LEU A 32 -4.48 21.53 -10.91
N PHE A 33 -5.24 22.14 -11.80
CA PHE A 33 -4.89 22.31 -13.20
C PHE A 33 -4.24 23.69 -13.40
N CYS A 34 -2.93 23.76 -13.50
CA CYS A 34 -2.18 24.98 -13.78
C CYS A 34 -2.68 26.21 -13.00
N GLY A 35 -2.95 26.07 -11.73
CA GLY A 35 -3.55 27.11 -10.90
C GLY A 35 -2.76 27.42 -9.64
N LYS A 36 -3.00 28.59 -9.08
CA LYS A 36 -2.40 28.98 -7.78
C LYS A 36 -2.88 28.04 -6.69
N PRO A 37 -1.98 27.50 -5.87
CA PRO A 37 -2.36 26.71 -4.71
C PRO A 37 -3.29 27.51 -3.80
N MET A 38 -4.52 27.10 -3.69
CA MET A 38 -5.49 27.72 -2.78
C MET A 38 -5.48 26.94 -1.47
N GLY A 39 -4.82 27.47 -0.45
CA GLY A 39 -4.89 26.99 0.91
C GLY A 39 -3.66 26.19 1.39
N ALA A 40 -3.23 26.54 2.59
CA ALA A 40 -2.01 26.00 3.21
C ALA A 40 -2.27 24.77 4.09
N ASP A 41 -3.46 24.15 4.04
CA ASP A 41 -3.93 23.12 4.99
C ASP A 41 -3.96 21.69 4.44
N ARG A 42 -3.55 21.48 3.18
CA ARG A 42 -3.63 20.19 2.48
C ARG A 42 -2.45 19.89 1.57
N SER A 43 -2.32 18.64 1.17
CA SER A 43 -1.39 18.23 0.12
C SER A 43 -1.95 18.64 -1.25
N ILE A 44 -1.04 19.02 -2.17
CA ILE A 44 -1.42 19.52 -3.48
C ILE A 44 -0.73 18.68 -4.56
N VAL A 45 -1.48 18.33 -5.58
CA VAL A 45 -0.96 17.78 -6.83
C VAL A 45 -1.20 18.80 -7.92
N ILE A 46 -0.15 19.29 -8.57
CA ILE A 46 -0.23 20.16 -9.72
C ILE A 46 -0.11 19.31 -10.98
N ASP A 47 -1.17 19.30 -11.78
CA ASP A 47 -1.16 18.74 -13.12
C ASP A 47 -0.75 19.80 -14.12
N THR A 48 0.34 19.57 -14.82
CA THR A 48 0.94 20.54 -15.76
C THR A 48 0.59 20.25 -17.21
N GLU A 49 0.03 19.07 -17.54
CA GLU A 49 -0.25 18.63 -18.92
C GLU A 49 0.95 18.87 -19.88
N SER A 50 2.18 18.69 -19.36
CA SER A 50 3.43 18.99 -20.06
C SER A 50 4.01 17.82 -20.84
N ARG A 51 3.40 16.62 -20.73
CA ARG A 51 3.93 15.37 -21.32
C ARG A 51 4.09 15.41 -22.82
N THR A 52 3.13 16.02 -23.54
CA THR A 52 2.99 15.88 -25.01
C THR A 52 3.44 17.09 -25.80
N VAL A 53 4.01 18.08 -25.15
CA VAL A 53 4.51 19.33 -25.79
C VAL A 53 6.01 19.24 -26.08
N HIS A 54 6.56 20.26 -26.76
CA HIS A 54 8.02 20.33 -26.95
C HIS A 54 8.76 20.50 -25.62
N PRO A 55 9.97 19.95 -25.43
CA PRO A 55 10.71 20.02 -24.16
C PRO A 55 10.87 21.43 -23.57
N ASP A 56 11.20 22.44 -24.42
CA ASP A 56 11.35 23.81 -23.95
C ASP A 56 10.01 24.36 -23.40
N HIS A 57 8.92 24.05 -24.09
CA HIS A 57 7.59 24.46 -23.64
C HIS A 57 7.14 23.72 -22.38
N ALA A 58 7.50 22.44 -22.23
CA ALA A 58 7.26 21.70 -20.98
C ALA A 58 7.99 22.34 -19.81
N TYR A 59 9.24 22.75 -20.00
CA TYR A 59 10.01 23.51 -19.00
C TYR A 59 9.31 24.82 -18.62
N GLU A 60 8.83 25.61 -19.61
CA GLU A 60 8.11 26.87 -19.38
C GLU A 60 6.81 26.66 -18.60
N ILE A 61 5.99 25.66 -19.00
CA ILE A 61 4.74 25.33 -18.34
C ILE A 61 4.98 24.98 -16.86
N VAL A 62 5.93 24.09 -16.60
CA VAL A 62 6.26 23.66 -15.21
C VAL A 62 6.82 24.84 -14.42
N SER A 63 7.73 25.64 -14.99
CA SER A 63 8.26 26.83 -14.33
C SER A 63 7.18 27.84 -13.96
N HIS A 64 6.22 28.09 -14.87
CA HIS A 64 5.11 29.00 -14.61
C HIS A 64 4.14 28.45 -13.55
N ALA A 65 3.82 27.15 -13.61
CA ALA A 65 2.95 26.51 -12.62
C ALA A 65 3.51 26.59 -11.19
N LEU A 66 4.83 26.74 -11.05
CA LEU A 66 5.53 26.80 -9.76
C LEU A 66 5.91 28.22 -9.32
N GLU A 67 5.56 29.26 -10.08
CA GLU A 67 6.02 30.63 -9.84
C GLU A 67 5.59 31.18 -8.47
N ASP A 68 4.33 30.95 -8.09
CA ASP A 68 3.74 31.44 -6.84
C ASP A 68 3.67 30.35 -5.73
N VAL A 69 4.36 29.22 -5.89
CA VAL A 69 4.33 28.13 -4.93
C VAL A 69 5.24 28.42 -3.74
N ASP A 70 4.66 28.45 -2.54
CA ASP A 70 5.42 28.48 -1.28
C ASP A 70 5.87 27.06 -0.92
N PHE A 71 7.08 26.68 -1.35
CA PHE A 71 7.64 25.35 -1.12
C PHE A 71 7.89 25.05 0.36
N ASP A 72 8.09 26.06 1.20
CA ASP A 72 8.34 25.89 2.64
C ASP A 72 7.08 25.43 3.39
N SER A 73 5.92 25.56 2.73
CA SER A 73 4.65 25.01 3.22
C SER A 73 4.56 23.49 3.09
N PHE A 74 5.44 22.84 2.34
CA PHE A 74 5.40 21.39 2.07
C PHE A 74 6.63 20.71 2.65
N ARG A 75 6.39 19.57 3.32
CA ARG A 75 7.49 18.73 3.83
C ARG A 75 8.14 17.92 2.72
N TYR A 76 7.35 17.49 1.74
CA TYR A 76 7.81 16.67 0.63
C TYR A 76 7.45 17.29 -0.71
N VAL A 77 8.43 17.36 -1.59
CA VAL A 77 8.26 17.81 -2.98
C VAL A 77 8.62 16.64 -3.90
N ILE A 78 7.66 16.23 -4.71
CA ILE A 78 7.78 15.08 -5.61
C ILE A 78 7.53 15.53 -7.05
N LYS A 79 8.51 15.33 -7.94
CA LYS A 79 8.26 15.36 -9.39
C LYS A 79 7.80 13.97 -9.82
N LYS A 80 6.52 13.84 -10.10
CA LYS A 80 5.91 12.62 -10.63
C LYS A 80 6.25 12.47 -12.11
N VAL A 81 6.75 11.30 -12.47
CA VAL A 81 7.09 10.96 -13.86
C VAL A 81 6.32 9.71 -14.32
N ASP A 82 6.17 9.55 -15.61
CA ASP A 82 5.58 8.35 -16.19
C ASP A 82 6.44 7.11 -15.92
N SER A 83 5.84 6.01 -15.54
CA SER A 83 6.57 4.78 -15.18
C SER A 83 7.24 4.07 -16.36
N THR A 84 6.89 4.49 -17.57
CA THR A 84 7.46 4.01 -18.83
C THR A 84 8.33 5.08 -19.54
N MET A 85 8.72 6.13 -18.82
CA MET A 85 9.63 7.19 -19.29
C MET A 85 9.13 8.01 -20.50
N ARG A 86 7.81 8.07 -20.72
CA ARG A 86 7.23 8.96 -21.74
C ARG A 86 7.26 10.42 -21.26
N GLY A 87 7.38 11.34 -22.19
CA GLY A 87 7.29 12.78 -21.95
C GLY A 87 8.62 13.49 -21.76
N ASN A 88 8.54 14.70 -21.23
CA ASN A 88 9.65 15.65 -21.17
C ASN A 88 10.37 15.62 -19.81
N ILE A 89 10.64 14.43 -19.30
CA ILE A 89 11.03 14.17 -17.90
C ILE A 89 12.20 15.06 -17.46
N ALA A 90 13.30 15.11 -18.22
CA ALA A 90 14.48 15.87 -17.81
C ALA A 90 14.28 17.38 -17.85
N ALA A 91 13.53 17.91 -18.85
CA ALA A 91 13.19 19.32 -18.94
C ALA A 91 12.29 19.76 -17.76
N GLU A 92 11.30 18.94 -17.43
CA GLU A 92 10.39 19.18 -16.30
C GLU A 92 11.11 19.10 -14.95
N ILE A 93 12.03 18.13 -14.79
CA ILE A 93 12.88 18.03 -13.57
C ILE A 93 13.72 19.30 -13.42
N LYS A 94 14.31 19.79 -14.53
CA LYS A 94 15.12 21.01 -14.54
C LYS A 94 14.30 22.22 -14.09
N ALA A 95 13.06 22.36 -14.56
CA ALA A 95 12.16 23.44 -14.17
C ALA A 95 11.83 23.40 -12.66
N VAL A 96 11.54 22.20 -12.13
CA VAL A 96 11.30 22.03 -10.69
C VAL A 96 12.55 22.33 -9.86
N ASP A 97 13.72 21.84 -10.29
CA ASP A 97 15.01 22.07 -9.63
C ASP A 97 15.31 23.57 -9.48
N GLU A 98 15.16 24.34 -10.54
CA GLU A 98 15.46 25.78 -10.53
C GLU A 98 14.50 26.59 -9.65
N ARG A 99 13.26 26.16 -9.51
CA ARG A 99 12.24 26.79 -8.64
C ARG A 99 12.38 26.35 -7.18
N PHE A 100 12.50 25.06 -6.93
CA PHE A 100 12.57 24.48 -5.58
C PHE A 100 13.93 24.59 -4.93
N LYS A 101 15.01 24.55 -5.71
CA LYS A 101 16.42 24.61 -5.27
C LYS A 101 16.73 23.58 -4.18
N PRO A 102 16.61 22.28 -4.46
CA PRO A 102 16.90 21.21 -3.52
C PRO A 102 18.42 21.08 -3.28
N GLU A 103 18.80 20.63 -2.10
CA GLU A 103 20.18 20.25 -1.79
C GLU A 103 20.49 18.81 -2.27
N LEU A 104 19.47 18.03 -2.55
CA LEU A 104 19.57 16.64 -3.01
C LEU A 104 18.44 16.30 -3.97
N MET A 105 18.77 15.61 -5.05
CA MET A 105 17.81 15.10 -6.02
C MET A 105 17.93 13.58 -6.11
N ILE A 106 16.81 12.88 -5.93
CA ILE A 106 16.73 11.42 -5.95
C ILE A 106 15.78 10.98 -7.04
N PHE A 107 16.33 10.39 -8.11
CA PHE A 107 15.55 9.84 -9.22
C PHE A 107 15.47 8.31 -9.09
N ALA A 108 14.34 7.81 -8.62
CA ALA A 108 14.07 6.38 -8.42
C ALA A 108 12.67 6.03 -8.95
N PRO A 109 12.51 5.89 -10.28
CA PRO A 109 11.20 5.77 -10.92
C PRO A 109 10.63 4.37 -10.98
N ALA A 110 11.22 3.40 -10.32
CA ALA A 110 10.69 2.04 -10.31
C ALA A 110 9.25 1.97 -9.77
N LEU A 111 8.47 1.05 -10.33
CA LEU A 111 7.12 0.67 -9.91
C LEU A 111 7.03 -0.85 -9.96
N PRO A 112 7.65 -1.55 -8.98
CA PRO A 112 7.85 -3.01 -9.02
C PRO A 112 6.56 -3.80 -9.10
N ASP A 113 5.49 -3.35 -8.43
CA ASP A 113 4.17 -4.00 -8.44
C ASP A 113 3.57 -4.11 -9.85
N LEU A 114 3.98 -3.24 -10.75
CA LEU A 114 3.63 -3.28 -12.18
C LEU A 114 4.80 -3.72 -13.07
N LYS A 115 5.82 -4.36 -12.49
CA LYS A 115 7.01 -4.86 -13.20
C LYS A 115 7.77 -3.78 -13.98
N ARG A 116 7.79 -2.53 -13.48
CA ARG A 116 8.67 -1.47 -13.94
C ARG A 116 9.82 -1.37 -12.96
N THR A 117 11.02 -1.65 -13.42
CA THR A 117 12.23 -1.72 -12.59
C THR A 117 13.33 -0.85 -13.17
N THR A 118 14.24 -0.37 -12.32
CA THR A 118 15.45 0.32 -12.75
C THR A 118 16.64 -0.55 -12.40
N VAL A 119 17.43 -0.94 -13.39
CA VAL A 119 18.62 -1.79 -13.22
C VAL A 119 19.77 -1.20 -14.04
N ASP A 120 20.93 -1.02 -13.42
CA ASP A 120 22.11 -0.36 -14.02
C ASP A 120 21.78 1.03 -14.61
N GLY A 121 20.86 1.75 -13.97
CA GLY A 121 20.41 3.07 -14.40
C GLY A 121 19.47 3.03 -15.61
N VAL A 122 19.02 1.87 -16.05
CA VAL A 122 18.11 1.67 -17.19
C VAL A 122 16.73 1.29 -16.70
N GLN A 123 15.71 2.00 -17.18
CA GLN A 123 14.32 1.67 -16.88
C GLN A 123 13.83 0.53 -17.76
N CYS A 124 13.21 -0.48 -17.11
CA CYS A 124 12.72 -1.69 -17.76
C CYS A 124 11.22 -1.89 -17.54
N LEU A 125 10.57 -2.54 -18.49
CA LEU A 125 9.19 -3.04 -18.42
C LEU A 125 9.20 -4.56 -18.59
N ASN A 126 8.70 -5.32 -17.61
CA ASN A 126 8.73 -6.79 -17.60
C ASN A 126 10.15 -7.36 -17.85
N GLY A 127 11.20 -6.70 -17.34
CA GLY A 127 12.60 -7.10 -17.53
C GLY A 127 13.21 -6.74 -18.88
N VAL A 128 12.48 -6.02 -19.74
CA VAL A 128 12.98 -5.53 -21.05
C VAL A 128 13.20 -4.03 -20.96
N GLU A 129 14.36 -3.54 -21.44
CA GLU A 129 14.66 -2.11 -21.56
C GLU A 129 13.53 -1.41 -22.34
N ILE A 130 13.04 -0.26 -21.87
CA ILE A 130 11.85 0.39 -22.46
C ILE A 130 12.06 0.75 -23.92
N CYS A 131 13.24 1.21 -24.30
CA CYS A 131 13.56 1.53 -25.70
C CYS A 131 13.55 0.30 -26.64
N ARG A 132 13.42 -0.92 -26.09
CA ARG A 132 13.26 -2.15 -26.87
C ARG A 132 11.84 -2.70 -26.87
N THR A 133 10.90 -1.95 -26.32
CA THR A 133 9.47 -2.28 -26.30
C THR A 133 8.69 -1.46 -27.34
N GLU A 134 7.40 -1.71 -27.46
CA GLU A 134 6.48 -0.92 -28.29
C GLU A 134 6.45 0.57 -27.93
N LEU A 135 6.87 0.93 -26.72
CA LEU A 135 6.90 2.30 -26.23
C LEU A 135 7.93 3.18 -26.98
N ALA A 136 8.96 2.59 -27.56
CA ALA A 136 9.90 3.31 -28.43
C ALA A 136 9.21 3.84 -29.70
N SER A 137 8.08 3.26 -30.10
CA SER A 137 7.29 3.62 -31.27
C SER A 137 5.92 4.21 -30.91
N ASP A 138 5.74 4.68 -29.66
CA ASP A 138 4.49 5.35 -29.26
C ASP A 138 4.21 6.55 -30.18
N PRO A 139 3.03 6.64 -30.80
CA PRO A 139 2.76 7.69 -31.80
C PRO A 139 2.75 9.11 -31.25
N LYS A 140 2.48 9.27 -29.94
CA LYS A 140 2.40 10.58 -29.28
C LYS A 140 3.66 10.92 -28.49
N ASN A 141 4.22 9.91 -27.81
CA ASN A 141 5.32 10.10 -26.87
C ASN A 141 6.34 8.96 -26.99
N PRO A 142 7.08 8.85 -28.11
CA PRO A 142 8.07 7.80 -28.28
C PRO A 142 9.17 7.92 -27.22
N VAL A 143 9.52 6.81 -26.58
CA VAL A 143 10.61 6.78 -25.61
C VAL A 143 11.93 6.58 -26.36
N VAL A 144 12.77 7.60 -26.33
CA VAL A 144 14.05 7.61 -27.04
C VAL A 144 15.26 7.43 -26.12
N GLU A 145 15.06 7.47 -24.81
CA GLU A 145 16.10 7.29 -23.80
C GLU A 145 15.53 6.64 -22.55
N ASP A 146 16.05 5.49 -22.19
CA ASP A 146 15.69 4.74 -20.98
C ASP A 146 16.83 4.66 -19.95
N ASN A 147 18.03 5.12 -20.32
CA ASN A 147 19.12 5.29 -19.37
C ASN A 147 18.99 6.63 -18.66
N LEU A 148 18.64 6.59 -17.39
CA LEU A 148 18.27 7.76 -16.59
C LEU A 148 19.47 8.68 -16.31
N VAL A 149 20.69 8.12 -16.22
CA VAL A 149 21.91 8.92 -16.05
C VAL A 149 22.18 9.74 -17.31
N ARG A 150 22.06 9.11 -18.49
CA ARG A 150 22.21 9.82 -19.77
C ARG A 150 21.10 10.84 -19.98
N MET A 151 19.87 10.51 -19.58
CA MET A 151 18.72 11.42 -19.69
C MET A 151 18.98 12.71 -18.92
N LEU A 152 19.38 12.64 -17.65
CA LEU A 152 19.69 13.82 -16.85
C LEU A 152 20.98 14.52 -17.29
N GLY A 153 22.00 13.78 -17.69
CA GLY A 153 23.27 14.32 -18.15
C GLY A 153 23.18 15.25 -19.38
N ARG A 154 22.05 15.27 -20.10
CA ARG A 154 21.78 16.24 -21.17
C ARG A 154 21.38 17.62 -20.66
N TYR A 155 20.92 17.71 -19.42
CA TYR A 155 20.38 18.94 -18.82
C TYR A 155 21.24 19.47 -17.67
N TYR A 156 22.17 18.64 -17.16
CA TYR A 156 23.01 18.99 -16.02
C TYR A 156 24.49 18.82 -16.35
N GLU A 157 25.28 19.85 -16.08
CA GLU A 157 26.75 19.75 -16.11
C GLU A 157 27.30 19.03 -14.87
N GLU A 158 26.52 19.04 -13.78
CA GLU A 158 26.83 18.34 -12.55
C GLU A 158 26.84 16.82 -12.78
N LYS A 159 27.71 16.13 -12.03
CA LYS A 159 27.79 14.68 -12.10
C LYS A 159 26.48 14.04 -11.61
N VAL A 160 25.87 13.26 -12.49
CA VAL A 160 24.75 12.36 -12.11
C VAL A 160 25.34 11.04 -11.63
N ILE A 161 25.06 10.68 -10.37
CA ILE A 161 25.62 9.53 -9.70
C ILE A 161 24.61 8.37 -9.71
N LEU A 162 25.05 7.21 -10.16
CA LEU A 162 24.25 5.99 -10.14
C LEU A 162 24.52 5.21 -8.87
N LYS A 163 23.48 4.92 -8.10
CA LYS A 163 23.47 3.91 -7.03
C LYS A 163 22.81 2.64 -7.57
N ARG A 164 23.64 1.62 -7.88
CA ARG A 164 23.17 0.34 -8.42
C ARG A 164 22.53 -0.52 -7.35
N LEU A 165 21.83 -1.60 -7.74
CA LEU A 165 21.21 -2.52 -6.79
C LEU A 165 22.14 -2.98 -5.64
N PRO A 166 23.43 -3.36 -5.89
CA PRO A 166 24.34 -3.68 -4.78
C PRO A 166 24.57 -2.51 -3.83
N ASP A 167 24.69 -1.27 -4.35
CA ASP A 167 24.87 -0.07 -3.53
C ASP A 167 23.62 0.21 -2.71
N VAL A 168 22.43 0.15 -3.34
CA VAL A 168 21.13 0.35 -2.68
C VAL A 168 20.89 -0.69 -1.58
N ARG A 169 21.34 -1.92 -1.78
CA ARG A 169 21.17 -3.02 -0.82
C ARG A 169 22.24 -3.06 0.27
N SER A 170 23.29 -2.24 0.14
CA SER A 170 24.33 -2.08 1.17
C SER A 170 23.80 -1.38 2.43
N ASP A 171 24.30 -1.77 3.58
CA ASP A 171 24.02 -1.10 4.86
C ASP A 171 24.68 0.30 4.94
N ASP A 172 25.69 0.56 4.11
CA ASP A 172 26.44 1.81 4.02
C ASP A 172 25.91 2.75 2.91
N LEU A 173 24.67 2.58 2.46
CA LEU A 173 24.08 3.45 1.44
C LEU A 173 24.05 4.90 1.95
N ASP A 174 24.72 5.79 1.22
CA ASP A 174 24.77 7.23 1.48
C ASP A 174 24.57 8.10 0.23
N PHE A 175 24.40 9.41 0.45
CA PHE A 175 24.21 10.43 -0.56
C PHE A 175 25.12 11.64 -0.32
N THR A 176 26.42 11.38 -0.18
CA THR A 176 27.45 12.38 0.16
C THR A 176 28.33 12.82 -1.02
N GLU A 177 28.39 12.02 -2.09
CA GLU A 177 29.29 12.24 -3.23
C GLU A 177 28.87 13.38 -4.16
N GLY A 178 27.61 13.82 -4.10
CA GLY A 178 27.08 14.87 -4.97
C GLY A 178 25.64 15.25 -4.67
N ARG A 179 24.97 15.86 -5.64
CA ARG A 179 23.61 16.38 -5.46
C ARG A 179 22.56 15.56 -6.24
N ILE A 180 22.92 14.98 -7.39
CA ILE A 180 21.99 14.32 -8.30
C ILE A 180 22.26 12.82 -8.33
N TYR A 181 21.27 12.03 -7.94
CA TYR A 181 21.38 10.58 -7.90
C TYR A 181 20.27 9.92 -8.71
N VAL A 182 20.64 8.90 -9.46
CA VAL A 182 19.75 7.88 -10.01
C VAL A 182 19.91 6.64 -9.15
N CYS A 183 18.80 6.05 -8.67
CA CYS A 183 18.83 4.88 -7.82
C CYS A 183 18.11 3.70 -8.49
N ASP A 184 18.79 2.59 -8.59
CA ASP A 184 18.19 1.34 -9.04
C ASP A 184 17.18 0.82 -7.99
N ALA A 185 16.15 0.15 -8.49
CA ALA A 185 15.21 -0.61 -7.65
C ALA A 185 14.50 -1.67 -8.52
N ASP A 186 14.42 -2.90 -8.03
CA ASP A 186 13.63 -3.98 -8.64
C ASP A 186 12.50 -4.47 -7.74
N CYS A 187 12.46 -4.02 -6.48
CA CYS A 187 11.41 -4.29 -5.51
C CYS A 187 11.12 -3.06 -4.62
N ASN A 188 10.00 -3.09 -3.91
CA ASN A 188 9.61 -1.99 -3.02
C ASN A 188 10.59 -1.80 -1.84
N ASP A 189 11.26 -2.86 -1.40
CA ASP A 189 12.24 -2.77 -0.32
C ASP A 189 13.48 -1.98 -0.73
N ASP A 190 13.88 -2.00 -1.99
CA ASP A 190 14.96 -1.15 -2.51
C ASP A 190 14.56 0.33 -2.43
N LEU A 191 13.34 0.69 -2.88
CA LEU A 191 12.82 2.05 -2.74
C LEU A 191 12.79 2.51 -1.29
N LYS A 192 12.35 1.65 -0.36
CA LYS A 192 12.34 1.95 1.08
C LYS A 192 13.74 2.17 1.64
N LYS A 193 14.74 1.39 1.19
CA LYS A 193 16.15 1.58 1.59
C LYS A 193 16.68 2.92 1.13
N VAL A 194 16.47 3.28 -0.14
CA VAL A 194 16.82 4.59 -0.69
C VAL A 194 16.20 5.70 0.15
N LEU A 195 14.89 5.67 0.37
CA LEU A 195 14.15 6.70 1.10
C LEU A 195 14.63 6.83 2.56
N LYS A 196 14.89 5.70 3.25
CA LYS A 196 15.43 5.70 4.62
C LYS A 196 16.83 6.31 4.70
N ALA A 197 17.69 6.02 3.73
CA ALA A 197 19.03 6.61 3.67
C ALA A 197 18.98 8.12 3.36
N VAL A 198 18.09 8.52 2.45
CA VAL A 198 17.84 9.94 2.13
C VAL A 198 17.33 10.71 3.36
N ALA A 199 16.38 10.14 4.11
CA ALA A 199 15.84 10.79 5.31
C ALA A 199 16.91 11.09 6.37
N LYS A 200 17.96 10.25 6.47
CA LYS A 200 19.09 10.48 7.40
C LYS A 200 19.94 11.69 7.04
N THR A 201 19.88 12.18 5.80
CA THR A 201 20.70 13.31 5.34
C THR A 201 20.24 14.64 5.93
N GLY A 202 18.97 14.77 6.30
CA GLY A 202 18.36 16.02 6.76
C GLY A 202 18.31 17.13 5.71
N LYS A 203 18.66 16.86 4.45
CA LYS A 203 18.72 17.82 3.34
C LYS A 203 17.33 18.14 2.80
N LYS A 204 17.21 19.27 2.09
CA LYS A 204 16.06 19.62 1.26
C LYS A 204 16.10 18.77 -0.01
N VAL A 205 15.13 17.87 -0.17
CA VAL A 205 15.15 16.83 -1.20
C VAL A 205 14.07 17.03 -2.26
N LEU A 206 14.44 16.96 -3.53
CA LEU A 206 13.50 16.71 -4.63
C LEU A 206 13.45 15.21 -4.90
N TYR A 207 12.30 14.61 -4.60
CA TYR A 207 12.01 13.23 -4.95
C TYR A 207 11.48 13.15 -6.37
N ILE A 208 12.07 12.31 -7.21
CA ILE A 208 11.70 12.17 -8.61
C ILE A 208 11.38 10.71 -8.86
N GLY A 209 10.14 10.42 -9.27
CA GLY A 209 9.75 9.04 -9.49
C GLY A 209 8.28 8.87 -9.85
N THR A 210 7.86 7.62 -9.85
CA THR A 210 6.49 7.20 -10.15
C THR A 210 5.62 7.17 -8.89
N ALA A 211 4.39 6.70 -9.04
CA ALA A 211 3.53 6.36 -7.89
C ALA A 211 4.21 5.40 -6.91
N GLY A 212 5.12 4.52 -7.40
CA GLY A 212 5.87 3.59 -6.54
C GLY A 212 6.76 4.31 -5.53
N LEU A 213 7.54 5.30 -5.95
CA LEU A 213 8.36 6.10 -5.05
C LEU A 213 7.49 6.87 -4.05
N ALA A 214 6.45 7.54 -4.56
CA ALA A 214 5.53 8.32 -3.73
C ALA A 214 4.83 7.46 -2.67
N ASP A 215 4.32 6.28 -3.05
CA ASP A 215 3.64 5.36 -2.13
C ASP A 215 4.58 4.83 -1.04
N ASN A 216 5.81 4.44 -1.40
CA ASN A 216 6.81 4.00 -0.43
C ASN A 216 7.26 5.14 0.50
N LEU A 217 7.34 6.40 0.03
CA LEU A 217 7.62 7.56 0.88
C LEU A 217 6.50 7.80 1.88
N MET A 218 5.25 7.79 1.43
CA MET A 218 4.07 7.90 2.29
C MET A 218 3.98 6.76 3.30
N GLU A 219 4.34 5.53 2.89
CA GLU A 219 4.35 4.36 3.78
C GLU A 219 5.38 4.49 4.91
N LEU A 220 6.52 5.09 4.64
CA LEU A 220 7.53 5.35 5.69
C LEU A 220 7.08 6.40 6.70
N GLU A 221 6.35 7.41 6.26
CA GLU A 221 5.86 8.50 7.12
C GLU A 221 4.62 8.10 7.91
N ARG A 222 3.70 7.42 7.27
CA ARG A 222 2.48 6.86 7.88
C ARG A 222 2.33 5.39 7.51
N PRO A 223 3.04 4.49 8.22
CA PRO A 223 2.88 3.06 8.02
C PRO A 223 1.42 2.66 8.21
N SER A 224 0.87 1.98 7.22
CA SER A 224 -0.45 1.40 7.38
C SER A 224 -0.36 0.24 8.36
N LEU A 225 -1.20 0.27 9.41
CA LEU A 225 -1.33 -0.88 10.30
C LEU A 225 -1.82 -2.10 9.50
N PRO A 226 -1.37 -3.31 9.83
CA PRO A 226 -1.87 -4.51 9.19
C PRO A 226 -3.36 -4.70 9.45
N ALA A 227 -4.03 -5.43 8.59
CA ALA A 227 -5.42 -5.84 8.77
C ALA A 227 -5.49 -7.27 9.32
N LEU A 228 -6.43 -7.52 10.22
CA LEU A 228 -6.74 -8.85 10.76
C LEU A 228 -7.95 -9.44 10.03
N GLY A 229 -7.84 -10.66 9.51
CA GLY A 229 -8.98 -11.46 9.10
C GLY A 229 -9.35 -12.47 10.17
N VAL A 230 -10.65 -12.67 10.44
CA VAL A 230 -11.16 -13.71 11.35
C VAL A 230 -12.24 -14.51 10.61
N VAL A 231 -11.95 -15.77 10.34
CA VAL A 231 -12.74 -16.58 9.41
C VAL A 231 -13.10 -17.94 10.01
N ALA A 232 -14.39 -18.15 10.28
CA ALA A 232 -14.93 -19.40 10.79
C ALA A 232 -16.05 -19.98 9.92
N SER A 233 -16.19 -19.50 8.67
CA SER A 233 -17.26 -19.92 7.77
C SER A 233 -16.90 -21.21 7.03
N VAL A 234 -17.82 -22.15 6.99
CA VAL A 234 -17.70 -23.42 6.26
C VAL A 234 -18.19 -23.36 4.81
N SER A 235 -18.48 -22.18 4.29
CA SER A 235 -18.96 -21.97 2.93
C SER A 235 -17.88 -22.28 1.89
N THR A 236 -18.25 -22.96 0.80
CA THR A 236 -17.36 -23.23 -0.33
C THR A 236 -16.84 -21.96 -0.99
N VAL A 237 -17.61 -20.86 -0.95
CA VAL A 237 -17.18 -19.54 -1.42
C VAL A 237 -16.05 -19.02 -0.54
N THR A 238 -16.21 -19.08 0.79
CA THR A 238 -15.13 -18.69 1.73
C THR A 238 -13.87 -19.53 1.51
N ASN A 239 -14.03 -20.83 1.29
CA ASN A 239 -12.89 -21.73 1.03
C ASN A 239 -12.06 -21.28 -0.18
N ARG A 240 -12.70 -20.95 -1.33
CA ARG A 240 -12.00 -20.41 -2.50
C ARG A 240 -11.32 -19.07 -2.19
N GLN A 241 -11.98 -18.20 -1.42
CA GLN A 241 -11.43 -16.90 -1.01
C GLN A 241 -10.19 -17.06 -0.13
N MET A 242 -10.16 -18.03 0.76
CA MET A 242 -8.99 -18.29 1.61
C MET A 242 -7.81 -18.82 0.78
N LYS A 243 -8.06 -19.70 -0.18
CA LYS A 243 -7.02 -20.16 -1.12
C LYS A 243 -6.45 -19.00 -1.94
N TYR A 244 -7.32 -18.13 -2.46
CA TYR A 244 -6.88 -16.91 -3.15
C TYR A 244 -6.02 -16.01 -2.24
N CYS A 245 -6.41 -15.81 -0.98
CA CYS A 245 -5.62 -15.01 -0.03
C CYS A 245 -4.22 -15.60 0.21
N GLU A 246 -4.12 -16.92 0.34
CA GLU A 246 -2.83 -17.60 0.50
C GLU A 246 -1.93 -17.44 -0.74
N GLU A 247 -2.48 -17.64 -1.94
CA GLU A 247 -1.80 -17.40 -3.22
C GLU A 247 -1.37 -15.93 -3.40
N ALA A 248 -2.14 -14.99 -2.88
CA ALA A 248 -1.82 -13.56 -2.86
C ALA A 248 -0.78 -13.17 -1.79
N GLY A 249 -0.23 -14.14 -1.04
CA GLY A 249 0.83 -13.93 -0.05
C GLY A 249 0.34 -13.39 1.31
N ILE A 250 -0.97 -13.39 1.58
CA ILE A 250 -1.52 -13.04 2.89
C ILE A 250 -1.20 -14.17 3.88
N LYS A 251 -0.71 -13.81 5.07
CA LYS A 251 -0.38 -14.79 6.09
C LYS A 251 -1.63 -15.48 6.61
N MET A 252 -1.65 -16.82 6.54
CA MET A 252 -2.74 -17.65 7.01
C MET A 252 -2.31 -18.41 8.29
N VAL A 253 -3.11 -18.33 9.35
CA VAL A 253 -2.92 -19.12 10.57
C VAL A 253 -4.17 -19.98 10.76
N LYS A 254 -3.98 -21.29 10.55
CA LYS A 254 -5.07 -22.28 10.45
C LYS A 254 -5.22 -23.01 11.79
N LEU A 255 -6.37 -22.83 12.45
CA LEU A 255 -6.70 -23.49 13.72
C LEU A 255 -7.19 -24.92 13.47
N PRO A 256 -6.51 -25.96 13.99
CA PRO A 256 -6.95 -27.36 13.89
C PRO A 256 -8.09 -27.62 14.90
N MET A 257 -9.31 -27.23 14.52
CA MET A 257 -10.45 -27.23 15.44
C MET A 257 -10.77 -28.60 16.02
N HIS A 258 -10.57 -29.68 15.28
CA HIS A 258 -10.70 -31.05 15.78
C HIS A 258 -9.77 -31.31 16.98
N ASP A 259 -8.49 -30.96 16.87
CA ASP A 259 -7.50 -31.20 17.92
C ASP A 259 -7.68 -30.24 19.12
N ILE A 260 -8.07 -28.99 18.84
CA ILE A 260 -8.38 -28.01 19.90
C ILE A 260 -9.62 -28.46 20.70
N LEU A 261 -10.68 -28.90 20.03
CA LEU A 261 -11.90 -29.40 20.72
C LEU A 261 -11.62 -30.68 21.53
N SER A 262 -10.79 -31.57 21.00
CA SER A 262 -10.38 -32.79 21.71
C SER A 262 -9.34 -32.56 22.82
N GLY A 263 -8.86 -31.33 23.00
CA GLY A 263 -7.85 -31.00 24.02
C GLY A 263 -6.45 -31.54 23.72
N LYS A 264 -6.18 -31.90 22.45
CA LYS A 264 -4.85 -32.35 22.01
C LYS A 264 -3.92 -31.16 21.69
N GLU A 265 -4.50 -30.03 21.29
CA GLU A 265 -3.77 -28.81 21.02
C GLU A 265 -4.35 -27.60 21.75
N GLU A 266 -3.47 -26.69 22.15
CA GLU A 266 -3.82 -25.43 22.78
C GLU A 266 -3.86 -24.31 21.75
N THR A 267 -4.55 -23.21 22.07
CA THR A 267 -4.72 -22.06 21.16
C THR A 267 -3.55 -21.07 21.21
N GLU A 268 -2.75 -21.09 22.28
CA GLU A 268 -1.68 -20.11 22.54
C GLU A 268 -0.60 -20.04 21.45
N PRO A 269 -0.11 -21.15 20.86
CA PRO A 269 0.86 -21.08 19.76
C PRO A 269 0.33 -20.33 18.54
N TYR A 270 -0.94 -20.51 18.21
CA TYR A 270 -1.61 -19.85 17.09
C TYR A 270 -1.86 -18.36 17.38
N LEU A 271 -2.27 -18.02 18.60
CA LEU A 271 -2.37 -16.64 19.05
C LEU A 271 -1.04 -15.90 18.84
N LYS A 272 0.04 -16.51 19.35
CA LYS A 272 1.39 -15.92 19.22
C LYS A 272 1.79 -15.74 17.75
N GLU A 273 1.53 -16.74 16.90
CA GLU A 273 1.87 -16.67 15.47
C GLU A 273 1.15 -15.52 14.77
N VAL A 274 -0.15 -15.30 15.06
CA VAL A 274 -0.92 -14.17 14.51
C VAL A 274 -0.36 -12.84 15.00
N VAL A 275 -0.13 -12.73 16.31
CA VAL A 275 0.38 -11.49 16.92
C VAL A 275 1.76 -11.12 16.37
N ASP A 276 2.68 -12.08 16.26
CA ASP A 276 4.02 -11.87 15.73
C ASP A 276 3.97 -11.45 14.26
N SER A 277 3.10 -12.05 13.46
CA SER A 277 2.90 -11.70 12.07
C SER A 277 2.35 -10.28 11.90
N LEU A 278 1.33 -9.92 12.68
CA LEU A 278 0.75 -8.57 12.67
C LEU A 278 1.77 -7.53 13.17
N LYS A 279 2.54 -7.82 14.22
CA LYS A 279 3.64 -6.93 14.69
C LYS A 279 4.72 -6.73 13.64
N ALA A 280 4.93 -7.72 12.76
CA ALA A 280 5.82 -7.61 11.60
C ALA A 280 5.18 -6.81 10.43
N GLY A 281 3.99 -6.22 10.61
CA GLY A 281 3.30 -5.41 9.60
C GLY A 281 2.60 -6.23 8.50
N LYS A 282 2.41 -7.54 8.69
CA LYS A 282 1.78 -8.42 7.68
C LYS A 282 0.29 -8.56 7.93
N ASP A 283 -0.51 -8.35 6.89
CA ASP A 283 -1.93 -8.72 6.91
C ASP A 283 -2.05 -10.21 7.22
N THR A 284 -2.87 -10.56 8.20
CA THR A 284 -2.94 -11.94 8.71
C THR A 284 -4.38 -12.38 8.87
N ILE A 285 -4.70 -13.58 8.42
CA ILE A 285 -6.00 -14.22 8.60
C ILE A 285 -5.87 -15.36 9.61
N LEU A 286 -6.57 -15.25 10.73
CA LEU A 286 -6.87 -16.34 11.63
C LEU A 286 -8.11 -17.07 11.11
N LEU A 287 -8.00 -18.36 10.83
CA LEU A 287 -9.13 -19.13 10.30
C LEU A 287 -9.17 -20.53 10.89
N THR A 288 -10.36 -21.12 10.91
CA THR A 288 -10.51 -22.56 11.23
C THR A 288 -10.04 -23.40 10.04
N ASN A 289 -9.49 -24.59 10.26
CA ASN A 289 -9.18 -25.54 9.19
C ASN A 289 -10.38 -25.79 8.29
N THR A 290 -11.57 -25.89 8.86
CA THR A 290 -12.84 -26.08 8.14
C THR A 290 -13.18 -24.95 7.16
N ALA A 291 -12.68 -23.73 7.41
CA ALA A 291 -12.85 -22.59 6.49
C ALA A 291 -11.89 -22.65 5.29
N TYR A 292 -10.81 -23.42 5.40
CA TYR A 292 -9.84 -23.64 4.34
C TYR A 292 -10.07 -24.96 3.61
N ASP A 293 -10.31 -26.04 4.37
CA ASP A 293 -10.63 -27.37 3.86
C ASP A 293 -11.91 -27.91 4.54
N ARG A 294 -12.95 -28.05 3.74
CA ARG A 294 -14.27 -28.48 4.24
C ARG A 294 -14.28 -29.93 4.72
N SER A 295 -13.34 -30.77 4.31
CA SER A 295 -13.23 -32.15 4.78
C SER A 295 -13.01 -32.26 6.30
N GLU A 296 -12.42 -31.19 6.91
CA GLU A 296 -12.20 -31.08 8.36
C GLU A 296 -13.48 -30.85 9.17
N LEU A 297 -14.62 -30.61 8.52
CA LEU A 297 -15.88 -30.32 9.22
C LEU A 297 -16.42 -31.53 9.98
N GLU A 298 -16.36 -32.72 9.37
CA GLU A 298 -16.80 -33.96 9.97
C GLU A 298 -15.98 -34.29 11.23
N LEU A 299 -14.67 -34.17 11.14
CA LEU A 299 -13.75 -34.35 12.27
C LEU A 299 -14.06 -33.41 13.43
N SER A 300 -14.41 -32.17 13.14
CA SER A 300 -14.79 -31.16 14.15
C SER A 300 -16.13 -31.54 14.83
N PHE A 301 -17.09 -32.09 14.09
CA PHE A 301 -18.33 -32.57 14.66
C PHE A 301 -18.13 -33.83 15.52
N GLU A 302 -17.30 -34.78 15.07
CA GLU A 302 -16.93 -35.96 15.87
C GLU A 302 -16.30 -35.55 17.22
N ALA A 303 -15.40 -34.56 17.21
CA ALA A 303 -14.81 -34.03 18.43
C ALA A 303 -15.87 -33.36 19.34
N GLY A 304 -16.83 -32.64 18.74
CA GLY A 304 -17.96 -32.06 19.48
C GLY A 304 -18.87 -33.12 20.12
N GLU A 305 -19.20 -34.17 19.38
CA GLU A 305 -20.00 -35.29 19.84
C GLU A 305 -19.33 -36.00 21.04
N ALA A 306 -18.02 -36.20 20.98
CA ALA A 306 -17.23 -36.74 22.09
C ALA A 306 -17.30 -35.86 23.38
N LEU A 307 -17.61 -34.57 23.24
CA LEU A 307 -17.87 -33.64 24.35
C LEU A 307 -19.36 -33.58 24.76
N GLY A 308 -20.21 -34.38 24.11
CA GLY A 308 -21.66 -34.36 24.34
C GLY A 308 -22.39 -33.20 23.69
N LEU A 309 -21.78 -32.54 22.69
CA LEU A 309 -22.34 -31.39 21.95
C LEU A 309 -22.97 -31.85 20.64
N GLY A 310 -24.15 -31.30 20.33
CA GLY A 310 -24.72 -31.42 18.98
C GLY A 310 -24.03 -30.50 17.94
N PRO A 311 -24.36 -30.65 16.65
CA PRO A 311 -23.71 -29.87 15.58
C PRO A 311 -23.82 -28.35 15.78
N VAL A 312 -24.95 -27.85 16.27
CA VAL A 312 -25.17 -26.41 16.55
C VAL A 312 -24.28 -25.94 17.68
N GLU A 313 -24.28 -26.69 18.80
CA GLU A 313 -23.48 -26.38 19.97
C GLU A 313 -21.98 -26.46 19.70
N THR A 314 -21.54 -27.41 18.86
CA THR A 314 -20.18 -27.52 18.38
C THR A 314 -19.80 -26.24 17.56
N GLY A 315 -20.67 -25.79 16.67
CA GLY A 315 -20.50 -24.55 15.95
C GLY A 315 -20.39 -23.33 16.85
N ASP A 316 -21.21 -23.24 17.91
CA ASP A 316 -21.18 -22.17 18.92
C ASP A 316 -19.87 -22.19 19.70
N LYS A 317 -19.39 -23.37 20.07
CA LYS A 317 -18.11 -23.55 20.76
C LYS A 317 -16.94 -23.07 19.91
N VAL A 318 -16.91 -23.44 18.61
CA VAL A 318 -15.91 -23.00 17.65
C VAL A 318 -15.93 -21.47 17.52
N ARG A 319 -17.11 -20.87 17.36
CA ARG A 319 -17.25 -19.40 17.27
C ARG A 319 -16.74 -18.70 18.53
N SER A 320 -17.02 -19.25 19.70
CA SER A 320 -16.55 -18.72 20.98
C SER A 320 -15.03 -18.76 21.09
N ILE A 321 -14.38 -19.85 20.67
CA ILE A 321 -12.91 -19.97 20.66
C ILE A 321 -12.30 -18.94 19.73
N VAL A 322 -12.78 -18.85 18.49
CA VAL A 322 -12.26 -17.92 17.48
C VAL A 322 -12.50 -16.46 17.91
N GLY A 323 -13.67 -16.15 18.46
CA GLY A 323 -14.01 -14.81 18.97
C GLY A 323 -13.11 -14.39 20.13
N ARG A 324 -12.84 -15.28 21.08
CA ARG A 324 -11.91 -15.03 22.20
C ARG A 324 -10.50 -14.76 21.67
N LEU A 325 -9.98 -15.60 20.79
CA LEU A 325 -8.66 -15.37 20.16
C LEU A 325 -8.58 -14.03 19.44
N ALA A 326 -9.61 -13.65 18.70
CA ALA A 326 -9.66 -12.35 18.04
C ALA A 326 -9.52 -11.19 19.05
N MET A 327 -10.16 -11.29 20.21
CA MET A 327 -10.05 -10.30 21.29
C MET A 327 -8.65 -10.26 21.87
N GLU A 328 -8.07 -11.43 22.22
CA GLU A 328 -6.72 -11.55 22.76
C GLU A 328 -5.66 -11.00 21.78
N ILE A 329 -5.86 -11.15 20.46
CA ILE A 329 -5.03 -10.54 19.43
C ILE A 329 -5.14 -9.02 19.48
N LEU A 330 -6.36 -8.47 19.49
CA LEU A 330 -6.61 -7.03 19.50
C LEU A 330 -6.10 -6.34 20.78
N GLU A 331 -5.96 -7.05 21.87
CA GLU A 331 -5.34 -6.55 23.11
C GLU A 331 -3.81 -6.41 22.99
N GLN A 332 -3.17 -7.24 22.16
CA GLN A 332 -1.71 -7.31 22.05
C GLN A 332 -1.14 -6.54 20.86
N VAL A 333 -1.97 -6.22 19.83
CA VAL A 333 -1.49 -5.53 18.62
C VAL A 333 -2.57 -4.61 18.04
N LYS A 334 -2.14 -3.41 17.60
CA LYS A 334 -3.00 -2.48 16.88
C LYS A 334 -3.10 -2.90 15.40
N VAL A 335 -4.32 -2.89 14.89
CA VAL A 335 -4.63 -3.20 13.48
C VAL A 335 -5.38 -2.04 12.84
N SER A 336 -5.36 -1.93 11.51
CA SER A 336 -6.15 -0.97 10.75
C SER A 336 -7.66 -1.25 10.81
N GLY A 337 -8.02 -2.49 11.09
CA GLY A 337 -9.38 -2.99 11.27
C GLY A 337 -9.45 -4.50 11.07
N VAL A 338 -10.67 -5.03 11.11
CA VAL A 338 -10.93 -6.48 11.10
C VAL A 338 -11.88 -6.85 9.96
N PHE A 339 -11.53 -7.91 9.23
CA PHE A 339 -12.41 -8.58 8.28
C PHE A 339 -13.03 -9.83 8.96
N LEU A 340 -14.34 -9.95 8.91
CA LEU A 340 -15.10 -11.03 9.54
C LEU A 340 -15.95 -11.77 8.50
N THR A 341 -15.95 -13.11 8.53
CA THR A 341 -16.91 -13.89 7.75
C THR A 341 -17.92 -14.59 8.66
N GLY A 342 -19.20 -14.47 8.28
CA GLY A 342 -20.34 -14.99 9.03
C GLY A 342 -20.98 -13.94 9.94
N GLY A 343 -22.30 -13.79 9.81
CA GLY A 343 -23.07 -12.81 10.62
C GLY A 343 -22.95 -13.06 12.12
N ASP A 344 -23.02 -14.32 12.53
CA ASP A 344 -22.94 -14.71 13.94
C ASP A 344 -21.54 -14.45 14.54
N THR A 345 -20.48 -14.67 13.75
CA THR A 345 -19.08 -14.36 14.15
C THR A 345 -18.91 -12.85 14.34
N ALA A 346 -19.46 -12.05 13.40
CA ALA A 346 -19.42 -10.60 13.49
C ALA A 346 -20.18 -10.06 14.70
N LEU A 347 -21.40 -10.56 14.91
CA LEU A 347 -22.23 -10.18 16.06
C LEU A 347 -21.56 -10.58 17.38
N GLY A 348 -21.06 -11.81 17.47
CA GLY A 348 -20.35 -12.31 18.66
C GLY A 348 -19.12 -11.45 18.99
N MET A 349 -18.35 -11.03 17.99
CA MET A 349 -17.22 -10.11 18.20
C MET A 349 -17.69 -8.74 18.69
N LEU A 350 -18.70 -8.14 18.05
CA LEU A 350 -19.23 -6.82 18.44
C LEU A 350 -19.77 -6.82 19.88
N MET A 351 -20.41 -7.90 20.30
CA MET A 351 -20.87 -8.06 21.70
C MET A 351 -19.69 -8.18 22.67
N ASN A 352 -18.64 -8.90 22.32
CA ASN A 352 -17.46 -9.08 23.17
C ASN A 352 -16.64 -7.79 23.35
N ILE A 353 -16.69 -6.88 22.37
CA ILE A 353 -16.02 -5.56 22.46
C ILE A 353 -16.91 -4.49 23.11
N GLU A 354 -18.08 -4.88 23.65
CA GLU A 354 -19.04 -3.96 24.27
C GLU A 354 -19.44 -2.78 23.37
N ALA A 355 -19.55 -3.03 22.06
CA ALA A 355 -19.94 -2.00 21.11
C ALA A 355 -21.43 -1.69 21.21
N ASP A 356 -21.80 -0.41 21.21
CA ASP A 356 -23.18 0.06 21.16
C ASP A 356 -23.81 -0.14 19.77
N GLY A 357 -22.97 -0.29 18.74
CA GLY A 357 -23.40 -0.48 17.36
C GLY A 357 -22.30 -0.24 16.35
N SER A 358 -22.69 0.04 15.11
CA SER A 358 -21.77 0.37 14.03
C SER A 358 -22.30 1.46 13.11
N GLN A 359 -21.41 2.27 12.57
CA GLN A 359 -21.68 3.26 11.53
C GLN A 359 -21.31 2.67 10.17
N ILE A 360 -22.27 2.63 9.24
CA ILE A 360 -21.98 2.23 7.86
C ILE A 360 -21.18 3.35 7.19
N LEU A 361 -20.00 3.00 6.65
CA LEU A 361 -19.13 3.91 5.92
C LEU A 361 -19.35 3.80 4.42
N SER A 362 -19.36 2.58 3.90
CA SER A 362 -19.57 2.30 2.47
C SER A 362 -19.90 0.82 2.25
N GLU A 363 -20.35 0.51 1.06
CA GLU A 363 -20.38 -0.86 0.54
C GLU A 363 -19.15 -1.03 -0.36
N ILE A 364 -18.22 -1.90 0.03
CA ILE A 364 -16.97 -2.11 -0.72
C ILE A 364 -17.15 -3.05 -1.90
N ARG A 365 -18.11 -3.96 -1.81
CA ARG A 365 -18.66 -4.80 -2.87
C ARG A 365 -20.09 -5.13 -2.49
N VAL A 366 -20.91 -5.55 -3.47
CA VAL A 366 -22.31 -5.92 -3.23
C VAL A 366 -22.42 -6.92 -2.06
N GLY A 367 -23.16 -6.54 -1.02
CA GLY A 367 -23.37 -7.34 0.18
C GLY A 367 -22.16 -7.41 1.14
N ILE A 368 -21.14 -6.57 0.96
CA ILE A 368 -19.95 -6.50 1.82
C ILE A 368 -19.77 -5.07 2.34
N PRO A 369 -20.40 -4.71 3.47
CA PRO A 369 -20.27 -3.39 4.05
C PRO A 369 -18.93 -3.20 4.77
N LEU A 370 -18.39 -1.99 4.68
CA LEU A 370 -17.36 -1.43 5.56
C LEU A 370 -18.06 -0.57 6.60
N VAL A 371 -17.86 -0.88 7.86
CA VAL A 371 -18.45 -0.16 8.98
C VAL A 371 -17.39 0.31 9.96
N ARG A 372 -17.76 1.20 10.86
CA ARG A 372 -16.95 1.67 11.98
C ARG A 372 -17.67 1.34 13.28
N VAL A 373 -16.97 0.76 14.23
CA VAL A 373 -17.47 0.45 15.57
C VAL A 373 -17.85 1.75 16.28
N LYS A 374 -19.03 1.75 16.94
CA LYS A 374 -19.48 2.81 17.83
C LYS A 374 -19.57 2.28 19.26
N GLY A 375 -19.01 3.04 20.19
CA GLY A 375 -18.95 2.68 21.60
C GLY A 375 -17.91 1.59 21.93
N GLY A 376 -17.76 1.34 23.23
CA GLY A 376 -16.85 0.33 23.75
C GLY A 376 -15.36 0.63 23.59
N LYS A 377 -14.54 -0.35 23.96
CA LYS A 377 -13.07 -0.25 23.98
C LYS A 377 -12.44 0.02 22.59
N TYR A 378 -13.13 -0.38 21.53
CA TYR A 378 -12.62 -0.30 20.13
C TYR A 378 -13.42 0.67 19.28
N GLU A 379 -13.98 1.74 19.88
CA GLU A 379 -14.65 2.79 19.12
C GLU A 379 -13.76 3.33 18.01
N GLY A 380 -14.33 3.49 16.83
CA GLY A 380 -13.62 3.96 15.65
C GLY A 380 -12.94 2.87 14.81
N MET A 381 -12.79 1.64 15.34
CA MET A 381 -12.21 0.53 14.60
C MET A 381 -13.05 0.18 13.37
N LYS A 382 -12.39 -0.02 12.23
CA LYS A 382 -13.04 -0.43 10.99
C LYS A 382 -13.33 -1.94 11.00
N LEU A 383 -14.50 -2.30 10.53
CA LEU A 383 -14.89 -3.69 10.29
C LEU A 383 -15.41 -3.84 8.87
N VAL A 384 -15.03 -4.94 8.26
CA VAL A 384 -15.72 -5.45 7.07
C VAL A 384 -16.37 -6.77 7.43
N THR A 385 -17.67 -6.86 7.21
CA THR A 385 -18.42 -8.08 7.45
C THR A 385 -18.93 -8.68 6.14
N LYS A 386 -18.89 -10.00 6.03
CA LYS A 386 -19.33 -10.72 4.84
C LYS A 386 -20.12 -11.97 5.23
N ALA A 387 -21.30 -12.16 4.64
CA ALA A 387 -21.97 -13.46 4.71
C ALA A 387 -21.13 -14.52 3.98
N GLY A 388 -21.11 -15.77 4.50
CA GLY A 388 -20.22 -16.83 4.02
C GLY A 388 -20.28 -17.07 2.52
N ALA A 389 -21.46 -16.98 1.91
CA ALA A 389 -21.70 -17.29 0.49
C ALA A 389 -21.51 -16.09 -0.47
N PHE A 390 -21.10 -14.92 0.01
CA PHE A 390 -21.00 -13.70 -0.82
C PHE A 390 -19.59 -13.43 -1.33
N GLY A 391 -19.54 -12.69 -2.45
CA GLY A 391 -18.33 -12.13 -3.05
C GLY A 391 -17.56 -13.10 -3.97
N ALA A 392 -16.76 -12.51 -4.86
CA ALA A 392 -15.83 -13.22 -5.73
C ALA A 392 -14.64 -13.78 -4.94
N ASP A 393 -13.80 -14.57 -5.58
CA ASP A 393 -12.68 -15.26 -4.92
C ASP A 393 -11.66 -14.30 -4.29
N ASP A 394 -11.49 -13.10 -4.84
CA ASP A 394 -10.61 -12.04 -4.31
C ASP A 394 -11.25 -11.18 -3.18
N ALA A 395 -12.51 -11.44 -2.81
CA ALA A 395 -13.27 -10.51 -1.94
C ALA A 395 -12.65 -10.32 -0.55
N ALA A 396 -12.07 -11.35 0.04
CA ALA A 396 -11.42 -11.25 1.35
C ALA A 396 -10.11 -10.44 1.28
N ALA A 397 -9.27 -10.71 0.28
CA ALA A 397 -8.04 -9.92 0.04
C ALA A 397 -8.36 -8.45 -0.27
N PHE A 398 -9.41 -8.21 -1.06
CA PHE A 398 -9.90 -6.86 -1.34
C PHE A 398 -10.39 -6.15 -0.06
N ALA A 399 -11.11 -6.85 0.81
CA ALA A 399 -11.59 -6.32 2.09
C ALA A 399 -10.44 -5.90 3.01
N LEU A 400 -9.42 -6.75 3.19
CA LEU A 400 -8.24 -6.43 3.99
C LEU A 400 -7.52 -5.17 3.47
N ARG A 401 -7.41 -5.02 2.14
CA ARG A 401 -6.84 -3.82 1.54
C ARG A 401 -7.70 -2.58 1.81
N LYS A 402 -9.04 -2.69 1.67
CA LYS A 402 -9.97 -1.57 1.89
C LYS A 402 -10.05 -1.11 3.34
N ILE A 403 -9.87 -1.98 4.29
CA ILE A 403 -9.77 -1.65 5.72
C ILE A 403 -8.60 -0.70 5.99
N LYS A 404 -7.49 -0.84 5.27
CA LYS A 404 -6.28 -0.01 5.44
C LYS A 404 -6.41 1.39 4.83
N GLU A 405 -7.35 1.61 3.94
CA GLU A 405 -7.62 2.94 3.37
C GLU A 405 -8.27 3.84 4.43
N ALA A 406 -7.83 5.12 4.54
CA ALA A 406 -8.30 6.09 5.55
C ALA A 406 -9.72 6.62 5.26
#